data_e1700b8a1c0f84d2723013b0fc3fbff7
#
_entry.id   e1700b8a1c0f84d2723013b0fc3fbff7
#
_cell.length_a   1.000
_cell.length_b   1.000
_cell.length_c   1.000
_cell.angle_alpha   90.00
_cell.angle_beta   90.00
_cell.angle_gamma   90.00
#
_symmetry.space_group_name_H-M   'P 1'
#
loop_
_entity.id
_entity.type
_entity.pdbx_description
1 polymer ?
#
loop_
_entity_poly.entity_id
_entity_poly.type
_entity_poly.pdbx_seq_one_letter_code
_entity_poly.pdbx_strand_id
1 'polypeptide(L)'
;MFQNEQIYQLIPQRPPIVMVDALWSATESGAETGLTIDESNIFVQNGVMREAGLIEHIAQSAAAYAGYSTFSQGLPPKLGFIGEIKSCKIHTLPAVGSQLRTEIKLMAEAAGVTLIAAETHVADTLVAECQMKIFIKED
;
A
#
# COMPACT_ATOMS: atom_id res chain seq x y z
N MET A 1 -2.61 14.11 5.19
CA MET A 1 -1.72 14.58 4.10
C MET A 1 -2.36 14.32 2.74
N PHE A 2 -2.56 13.08 2.29
CA PHE A 2 -3.29 12.75 1.07
C PHE A 2 -4.45 11.83 1.42
N GLN A 3 -5.65 12.13 0.91
CA GLN A 3 -6.85 11.33 1.17
C GLN A 3 -7.72 11.23 -0.08
N ASN A 4 -8.37 10.10 -0.22
CA ASN A 4 -9.35 9.84 -1.29
C ASN A 4 -8.74 10.10 -2.67
N GLU A 5 -9.33 10.97 -3.48
CA GLU A 5 -8.88 11.22 -4.85
C GLU A 5 -7.49 11.85 -4.92
N GLN A 6 -7.01 12.46 -3.84
CA GLN A 6 -5.64 12.99 -3.80
C GLN A 6 -4.60 11.89 -3.98
N ILE A 7 -4.93 10.66 -3.59
CA ILE A 7 -4.06 9.50 -3.75
C ILE A 7 -3.71 9.27 -5.23
N TYR A 8 -4.59 9.64 -6.14
CA TYR A 8 -4.35 9.46 -7.58
C TYR A 8 -3.17 10.28 -8.11
N GLN A 9 -2.71 11.25 -7.35
CA GLN A 9 -1.50 12.02 -7.68
C GLN A 9 -0.24 11.23 -7.37
N LEU A 10 -0.34 10.17 -6.58
CA LEU A 10 0.78 9.39 -6.10
C LEU A 10 0.92 8.04 -6.78
N ILE A 11 -0.19 7.46 -7.23
CA ILE A 11 -0.21 6.12 -7.81
C ILE A 11 -0.93 6.13 -9.16
N PRO A 12 -0.54 5.21 -10.07
CA PRO A 12 -1.22 5.11 -11.38
C PRO A 12 -2.51 4.31 -11.36
N GLN A 13 -2.74 3.48 -10.33
CA GLN A 13 -3.94 2.66 -10.23
C GLN A 13 -5.20 3.52 -10.13
N ARG A 14 -6.31 3.00 -10.65
CA ARG A 14 -7.61 3.69 -10.64
C ARG A 14 -8.70 2.69 -10.23
N PRO A 15 -9.87 3.17 -9.79
CA PRO A 15 -10.96 2.26 -9.47
C PRO A 15 -11.26 1.31 -10.63
N PRO A 16 -11.63 0.06 -10.36
CA PRO A 16 -11.94 -0.50 -9.04
C PRO A 16 -10.76 -1.15 -8.32
N ILE A 17 -9.53 -1.06 -8.87
CA ILE A 17 -8.38 -1.78 -8.31
C ILE A 17 -7.66 -1.00 -7.20
N VAL A 18 -7.99 0.27 -6.97
CA VAL A 18 -7.33 1.08 -5.95
C VAL A 18 -7.59 0.51 -4.56
N MET A 19 -6.50 0.19 -3.84
CA MET A 19 -6.55 -0.41 -2.51
C MET A 19 -5.86 0.46 -1.46
N VAL A 20 -5.72 1.76 -1.69
CA VAL A 20 -5.22 2.71 -0.71
C VAL A 20 -6.01 4.00 -0.86
N ASP A 21 -6.46 4.57 0.25
CA ASP A 21 -7.23 5.82 0.21
C ASP A 21 -6.62 6.91 1.08
N ALA A 22 -5.50 6.65 1.72
CA ALA A 22 -4.84 7.66 2.55
C ALA A 22 -3.33 7.43 2.59
N LEU A 23 -2.60 8.52 2.57
CA LEU A 23 -1.19 8.58 2.96
C LEU A 23 -1.13 9.61 4.07
N TRP A 24 -0.98 9.17 5.30
CA TRP A 24 -1.00 10.06 6.46
C TRP A 24 0.37 10.67 6.75
N SER A 25 1.43 9.93 6.48
CA SER A 25 2.79 10.44 6.68
C SER A 25 3.76 9.74 5.73
N ALA A 26 4.82 10.47 5.37
CA ALA A 26 5.91 9.93 4.57
C ALA A 26 7.20 10.63 4.99
N THR A 27 8.21 9.83 5.28
CA THR A 27 9.55 10.31 5.65
C THR A 27 10.58 9.53 4.86
N GLU A 28 11.86 9.83 5.08
CA GLU A 28 12.94 9.10 4.41
C GLU A 28 12.97 7.62 4.81
N SER A 29 12.45 7.28 5.98
CA SER A 29 12.52 5.92 6.51
C SER A 29 11.25 5.12 6.35
N GLY A 30 10.13 5.75 6.02
CA GLY A 30 8.87 5.02 5.87
C GLY A 30 7.65 5.90 5.72
N ALA A 31 6.50 5.26 5.76
CA ALA A 31 5.21 5.93 5.57
C ALA A 31 4.11 5.24 6.35
N GLU A 32 2.99 5.94 6.51
CA GLU A 32 1.79 5.38 7.08
C GLU A 32 0.64 5.63 6.12
N THR A 33 -0.04 4.55 5.74
CA THR A 33 -1.12 4.57 4.75
C THR A 33 -2.38 3.95 5.31
N GLY A 34 -3.47 4.10 4.58
CA GLY A 34 -4.74 3.54 5.01
C GLY A 34 -5.67 3.14 3.89
N LEU A 35 -6.68 2.39 4.26
CA LEU A 35 -7.81 2.02 3.41
C LEU A 35 -9.00 1.70 4.29
N THR A 36 -10.15 2.31 4.00
CA THR A 36 -11.42 1.89 4.58
C THR A 36 -12.05 0.86 3.65
N ILE A 37 -12.37 -0.32 4.18
CA ILE A 37 -12.89 -1.43 3.38
C ILE A 37 -14.37 -1.21 3.12
N ASP A 38 -14.71 -0.94 1.85
CA ASP A 38 -16.08 -0.75 1.39
C ASP A 38 -16.65 -2.11 0.98
N GLU A 39 -17.97 -2.30 1.19
CA GLU A 39 -18.60 -3.56 0.81
C GLU A 39 -18.56 -3.81 -0.71
N SER A 40 -18.41 -2.74 -1.51
CA SER A 40 -18.28 -2.87 -2.96
C SER A 40 -16.85 -3.16 -3.43
N ASN A 41 -15.89 -3.24 -2.50
CA ASN A 41 -14.50 -3.51 -2.83
C ASN A 41 -14.36 -4.86 -3.52
N ILE A 42 -13.62 -4.91 -4.64
CA ILE A 42 -13.52 -6.11 -5.48
C ILE A 42 -12.85 -7.29 -4.78
N PHE A 43 -12.11 -7.05 -3.69
CA PHE A 43 -11.45 -8.10 -2.92
C PHE A 43 -12.27 -8.54 -1.71
N VAL A 44 -13.48 -8.03 -1.54
CA VAL A 44 -14.37 -8.43 -0.45
C VAL A 44 -15.20 -9.63 -0.89
N GLN A 45 -15.25 -10.65 -0.03
CA GLN A 45 -16.06 -11.83 -0.22
C GLN A 45 -16.58 -12.28 1.14
N ASN A 46 -17.88 -12.51 1.24
CA ASN A 46 -18.51 -12.93 2.49
C ASN A 46 -18.25 -11.96 3.64
N GLY A 47 -18.27 -10.66 3.35
CA GLY A 47 -18.14 -9.62 4.36
C GLY A 47 -16.74 -9.33 4.85
N VAL A 48 -15.72 -9.96 4.27
CA VAL A 48 -14.31 -9.72 4.66
C VAL A 48 -13.45 -9.49 3.42
N MET A 49 -12.37 -8.74 3.60
CA MET A 49 -11.36 -8.58 2.53
C MET A 49 -10.49 -9.84 2.48
N ARG A 50 -10.32 -10.37 1.28
CA ARG A 50 -9.50 -11.57 1.07
C ARG A 50 -8.01 -11.21 1.03
N GLU A 51 -7.19 -12.26 1.14
CA GLU A 51 -5.73 -12.13 1.20
C GLU A 51 -5.15 -11.30 0.06
N ALA A 52 -5.63 -11.52 -1.17
CA ALA A 52 -5.14 -10.78 -2.33
C ALA A 52 -5.36 -9.28 -2.18
N GLY A 53 -6.46 -8.88 -1.56
CA GLY A 53 -6.74 -7.46 -1.31
C GLY A 53 -5.76 -6.84 -0.32
N LEU A 54 -5.41 -7.58 0.72
CA LEU A 54 -4.43 -7.13 1.71
C LEU A 54 -3.05 -6.95 1.06
N ILE A 55 -2.65 -7.90 0.22
CA ILE A 55 -1.37 -7.84 -0.48
C ILE A 55 -1.35 -6.67 -1.46
N GLU A 56 -2.44 -6.48 -2.20
CA GLU A 56 -2.55 -5.36 -3.14
C GLU A 56 -2.52 -4.02 -2.40
N HIS A 57 -3.20 -3.93 -1.24
CA HIS A 57 -3.16 -2.73 -0.40
C HIS A 57 -1.73 -2.40 0.01
N ILE A 58 -0.97 -3.41 0.46
CA ILE A 58 0.43 -3.20 0.89
C ILE A 58 1.29 -2.73 -0.30
N ALA A 59 1.13 -3.37 -1.46
CA ALA A 59 1.88 -3.01 -2.66
C ALA A 59 1.57 -1.57 -3.10
N GLN A 60 0.29 -1.18 -3.09
CA GLN A 60 -0.10 0.18 -3.45
C GLN A 60 0.31 1.19 -2.39
N SER A 61 0.35 0.78 -1.13
CA SER A 61 0.87 1.63 -0.05
C SER A 61 2.33 1.96 -0.29
N ALA A 62 3.12 0.98 -0.67
CA ALA A 62 4.52 1.19 -1.02
C ALA A 62 4.65 2.08 -2.26
N ALA A 63 3.77 1.88 -3.25
CA ALA A 63 3.75 2.73 -4.45
C ALA A 63 3.41 4.18 -4.10
N ALA A 64 2.45 4.39 -3.19
CA ALA A 64 2.09 5.74 -2.75
C ALA A 64 3.27 6.42 -2.06
N TYR A 65 3.99 5.67 -1.24
CA TYR A 65 5.20 6.17 -0.58
C TYR A 65 6.25 6.60 -1.61
N ALA A 66 6.53 5.75 -2.59
CA ALA A 66 7.46 6.08 -3.67
C ALA A 66 6.95 7.27 -4.50
N GLY A 67 5.64 7.28 -4.78
CA GLY A 67 5.00 8.35 -5.54
C GLY A 67 5.05 9.71 -4.84
N TYR A 68 5.07 9.73 -3.52
CA TYR A 68 5.21 10.97 -2.77
C TYR A 68 6.53 11.68 -3.13
N SER A 69 7.60 10.91 -3.28
CA SER A 69 8.90 11.46 -3.68
C SER A 69 8.82 12.14 -5.06
N THR A 70 8.20 11.46 -6.05
CA THR A 70 8.06 12.05 -7.39
C THR A 70 7.10 13.24 -7.39
N PHE A 71 6.02 13.16 -6.61
CA PHE A 71 5.08 14.28 -6.46
C PHE A 71 5.78 15.51 -5.91
N SER A 72 6.66 15.34 -4.92
CA SER A 72 7.41 16.44 -4.33
C SER A 72 8.32 17.13 -5.34
N GLN A 73 8.65 16.44 -6.44
CA GLN A 73 9.48 16.97 -7.51
C GLN A 73 8.64 17.47 -8.68
N GLY A 74 7.30 17.46 -8.57
CA GLY A 74 6.40 17.87 -9.63
C GLY A 74 6.27 16.87 -10.77
N LEU A 75 6.63 15.62 -10.53
CA LEU A 75 6.60 14.56 -11.55
C LEU A 75 5.36 13.67 -11.38
N PRO A 76 4.87 13.04 -12.47
CA PRO A 76 3.76 12.11 -12.38
C PRO A 76 4.15 10.81 -11.68
N PRO A 77 3.17 10.04 -11.19
CA PRO A 77 3.46 8.77 -10.54
C PRO A 77 4.08 7.77 -11.50
N LYS A 78 5.03 6.98 -10.98
CA LYS A 78 5.69 5.93 -11.76
C LYS A 78 5.01 4.59 -11.51
N LEU A 79 5.04 3.73 -12.52
CA LEU A 79 4.53 2.38 -12.39
C LEU A 79 5.54 1.51 -11.66
N GLY A 80 5.07 0.80 -10.63
CA GLY A 80 5.89 -0.14 -9.89
C GLY A 80 5.37 -1.57 -10.05
N PHE A 81 6.26 -2.54 -9.93
CA PHE A 81 5.92 -3.96 -10.02
C PHE A 81 6.41 -4.68 -8.78
N ILE A 82 5.57 -5.58 -8.24
CA ILE A 82 6.02 -6.48 -7.20
C ILE A 82 6.93 -7.51 -7.83
N GLY A 83 8.20 -7.54 -7.42
CA GLY A 83 9.15 -8.54 -7.91
C GLY A 83 9.19 -9.78 -7.04
N GLU A 84 9.01 -9.61 -5.73
CA GLU A 84 9.07 -10.71 -4.78
C GLU A 84 8.33 -10.34 -3.51
N ILE A 85 7.57 -11.29 -2.96
CA ILE A 85 6.92 -11.15 -1.66
C ILE A 85 7.61 -12.13 -0.72
N LYS A 86 8.14 -11.62 0.39
CA LYS A 86 8.85 -12.43 1.38
C LYS A 86 8.11 -12.39 2.70
N SER A 87 8.17 -13.51 3.43
CA SER A 87 7.70 -13.58 4.82
C SER A 87 6.29 -13.06 4.99
N CYS A 88 5.41 -13.31 4.01
CA CYS A 88 4.05 -12.83 4.07
C CYS A 88 3.22 -13.67 5.03
N LYS A 89 2.63 -13.00 6.03
CA LYS A 89 1.76 -13.64 7.02
C LYS A 89 0.45 -12.88 7.08
N ILE A 90 -0.64 -13.57 6.83
CA ILE A 90 -1.99 -13.04 7.00
C ILE A 90 -2.56 -13.65 8.27
N HIS A 91 -2.79 -12.83 9.29
CA HIS A 91 -3.22 -13.32 10.59
C HIS A 91 -4.73 -13.41 10.70
N THR A 92 -5.45 -12.50 10.03
CA THR A 92 -6.91 -12.49 10.04
C THR A 92 -7.40 -11.71 8.83
N LEU A 93 -8.64 -11.95 8.43
CA LEU A 93 -9.26 -11.23 7.31
C LEU A 93 -10.16 -10.13 7.88
N PRO A 94 -9.86 -8.86 7.58
CA PRO A 94 -10.62 -7.75 8.16
C PRO A 94 -12.01 -7.62 7.54
N ALA A 95 -12.97 -7.23 8.36
CA ALA A 95 -14.36 -7.07 7.95
C ALA A 95 -14.57 -5.77 7.19
N VAL A 96 -15.62 -5.75 6.35
CA VAL A 96 -16.15 -4.54 5.74
C VAL A 96 -16.40 -3.49 6.83
N GLY A 97 -16.04 -2.24 6.53
CA GLY A 97 -16.15 -1.14 7.48
C GLY A 97 -14.91 -0.90 8.31
N SER A 98 -13.97 -1.87 8.32
CA SER A 98 -12.70 -1.69 9.03
C SER A 98 -11.81 -0.71 8.28
N GLN A 99 -10.99 0.02 9.03
CA GLN A 99 -9.96 0.88 8.45
C GLN A 99 -8.62 0.19 8.64
N LEU A 100 -7.95 -0.10 7.53
CA LEU A 100 -6.58 -0.60 7.54
C LEU A 100 -5.62 0.56 7.79
N ARG A 101 -4.65 0.33 8.65
CA ARG A 101 -3.54 1.26 8.87
C ARG A 101 -2.26 0.47 8.66
N THR A 102 -1.48 0.90 7.68
CA THR A 102 -0.26 0.18 7.28
C THR A 102 0.95 1.06 7.49
N GLU A 103 1.92 0.51 8.20
CA GLU A 103 3.23 1.14 8.36
C GLU A 103 4.19 0.49 7.38
N ILE A 104 4.80 1.33 6.54
CA ILE A 104 5.81 0.91 5.57
C ILE A 104 7.16 1.37 6.09
N LYS A 105 8.12 0.46 6.13
CA LYS A 105 9.51 0.79 6.46
C LYS A 105 10.39 0.50 5.25
N LEU A 106 11.20 1.49 4.87
CA LEU A 106 12.19 1.31 3.82
C LEU A 106 13.37 0.55 4.42
N MET A 107 13.62 -0.65 3.91
CA MET A 107 14.69 -1.51 4.40
C MET A 107 15.96 -1.34 3.58
N ALA A 108 15.83 -1.23 2.27
CA ALA A 108 16.97 -1.07 1.37
C ALA A 108 16.50 -0.54 0.02
N GLU A 109 17.37 0.17 -0.67
CA GLU A 109 17.08 0.69 -2.00
C GLU A 109 18.36 0.73 -2.81
N ALA A 110 18.34 0.11 -3.99
CA ALA A 110 19.48 0.09 -4.89
C ALA A 110 19.04 -0.26 -6.30
N ALA A 111 19.57 0.48 -7.30
CA ALA A 111 19.43 0.15 -8.72
C ALA A 111 17.97 -0.09 -9.16
N GLY A 112 17.06 0.76 -8.70
CA GLY A 112 15.64 0.65 -9.09
C GLY A 112 14.86 -0.41 -8.34
N VAL A 113 15.47 -1.09 -7.37
CA VAL A 113 14.81 -2.09 -6.53
C VAL A 113 14.69 -1.53 -5.12
N THR A 114 13.46 -1.57 -4.59
CA THR A 114 13.17 -1.12 -3.23
C THR A 114 12.68 -2.30 -2.40
N LEU A 115 13.33 -2.54 -1.26
CA LEU A 115 12.88 -3.55 -0.30
C LEU A 115 12.16 -2.82 0.83
N ILE A 116 10.89 -3.19 1.05
CA ILE A 116 10.11 -2.62 2.15
C ILE A 116 9.62 -3.72 3.09
N ALA A 117 9.39 -3.33 4.33
CA ALA A 117 8.67 -4.16 5.29
C ALA A 117 7.37 -3.43 5.64
N ALA A 118 6.29 -4.20 5.79
CA ALA A 118 4.98 -3.64 6.04
C ALA A 118 4.26 -4.38 7.16
N GLU A 119 3.55 -3.63 7.99
CA GLU A 119 2.62 -4.16 8.99
C GLU A 119 1.29 -3.46 8.84
N THR A 120 0.23 -4.24 8.70
CA THR A 120 -1.14 -3.72 8.57
C THR A 120 -1.93 -4.06 9.82
N HIS A 121 -2.54 -3.04 10.40
CA HIS A 121 -3.36 -3.16 11.61
C HIS A 121 -4.78 -2.70 11.34
N VAL A 122 -5.73 -3.27 12.06
CA VAL A 122 -7.06 -2.71 12.27
C VAL A 122 -7.15 -2.43 13.76
N ALA A 123 -7.27 -1.17 14.15
CA ALA A 123 -7.13 -0.74 15.54
C ALA A 123 -5.80 -1.28 16.09
N ASP A 124 -5.82 -2.07 17.15
CA ASP A 124 -4.61 -2.61 17.77
C ASP A 124 -4.26 -4.02 17.29
N THR A 125 -5.03 -4.57 16.34
CA THR A 125 -4.85 -5.95 15.89
C THR A 125 -3.97 -5.99 14.66
N LEU A 126 -2.88 -6.75 14.71
CA LEU A 126 -2.04 -7.01 13.54
C LEU A 126 -2.78 -7.96 12.62
N VAL A 127 -3.06 -7.49 11.40
CA VAL A 127 -3.84 -8.22 10.39
C VAL A 127 -2.92 -8.95 9.43
N ALA A 128 -1.86 -8.28 8.99
CA ALA A 128 -0.94 -8.82 8.00
C ALA A 128 0.43 -8.18 8.14
N GLU A 129 1.45 -8.91 7.72
CA GLU A 129 2.82 -8.38 7.67
C GLU A 129 3.57 -9.08 6.54
N CYS A 130 4.46 -8.36 5.89
CA CYS A 130 5.30 -8.95 4.86
C CYS A 130 6.46 -8.04 4.50
N GLN A 131 7.38 -8.59 3.70
CA GLN A 131 8.40 -7.82 3.01
C GLN A 131 8.17 -7.96 1.53
N MET A 132 8.44 -6.90 0.78
CA MET A 132 8.28 -6.89 -0.68
C MET A 132 9.47 -6.24 -1.34
N LYS A 133 9.90 -6.82 -2.45
CA LYS A 133 10.80 -6.15 -3.39
C LYS A 133 9.96 -5.53 -4.48
N ILE A 134 10.12 -4.24 -4.69
CA ILE A 134 9.36 -3.49 -5.67
C ILE A 134 10.32 -2.90 -6.68
N PHE A 135 10.00 -3.13 -7.96
CA PHE A 135 10.75 -2.57 -9.08
C PHE A 135 9.98 -1.38 -9.62
N ILE A 136 10.63 -0.23 -9.70
CA ILE A 136 10.03 0.97 -10.26
C ILE A 136 10.43 1.05 -11.73
N LYS A 137 9.44 1.19 -12.61
CA LYS A 137 9.69 1.32 -14.04
C LYS A 137 10.32 2.69 -14.30
N GLU A 138 11.51 2.68 -14.87
CA GLU A 138 12.18 3.89 -15.32
C GLU A 138 11.87 4.13 -16.79
N ASP A 139 11.68 5.38 -17.16
CA ASP A 139 11.47 5.78 -18.56
C ASP A 139 12.80 6.07 -19.26
#